data_4681d0afee49757cb4e7f4aa66529fc5
#
_entry.id   4681d0afee49757cb4e7f4aa66529fc5
#
_cell.length_a   1.000
_cell.length_b   1.000
_cell.length_c   1.000
_cell.angle_alpha   90.00
_cell.angle_beta   90.00
_cell.angle_gamma   90.00
#
_symmetry.space_group_name_H-M   'P 1'
#
loop_
_entity.id
_entity.type
_entity.pdbx_description
1 polymer ?
#
loop_
_entity_poly.entity_id
_entity_poly.type
_entity_poly.pdbx_seq_one_letter_code
_entity_poly.pdbx_strand_id
1 'polypeptide(L)'
;MSRNIILIALLALLSVGKAAAQSVTVEAKIDSLQILIGEQAKVQLQVAMDAKQRAIFPAYTDTLVRGVEIIETVKPDTQFLNDRQRMLITQEYIITSFDSALYYLPPMPVTVDDKVYKSKALALKVYSMPVDTLHPDQFFGQKPVMKAPFAWEDWYGLIACSFLALPLLGLLIYLIIRIRDNKPIIRKIKVEPKLPPHQAAMK
;
A
#
# COMPACT_ATOMS: atom_id res chain seq x y z
N MET A 1 21.54 64.45 19.40
CA MET A 1 20.20 63.82 19.56
C MET A 1 19.60 63.32 18.24
N SER A 2 19.82 63.96 17.10
CA SER A 2 19.22 63.53 15.82
C SER A 2 19.67 62.15 15.28
N ARG A 3 20.92 61.79 15.48
CA ARG A 3 21.48 60.50 14.98
C ARG A 3 20.87 59.27 15.60
N ASN A 4 20.53 59.33 16.90
CA ASN A 4 19.88 58.19 17.61
C ASN A 4 18.38 58.07 17.23
N ILE A 5 17.72 59.18 16.93
CA ILE A 5 16.31 59.17 16.46
C ILE A 5 16.21 58.53 15.09
N ILE A 6 17.16 58.80 14.19
CA ILE A 6 17.23 58.23 12.87
C ILE A 6 17.47 56.69 12.97
N LEU A 7 18.32 56.27 13.87
CA LEU A 7 18.62 54.85 14.12
C LEU A 7 17.41 54.05 14.67
N ILE A 8 16.66 54.68 15.59
CA ILE A 8 15.42 54.12 16.12
C ILE A 8 14.33 54.05 15.07
N ALA A 9 14.21 55.08 14.22
CA ALA A 9 13.27 55.12 13.13
C ALA A 9 13.61 54.05 12.08
N LEU A 10 14.89 53.84 11.78
CA LEU A 10 15.36 52.81 10.84
C LEU A 10 15.11 51.39 11.41
N LEU A 11 15.31 51.19 12.71
CA LEU A 11 15.04 49.92 13.42
C LEU A 11 13.53 49.62 13.46
N ALA A 12 12.69 50.64 13.66
CA ALA A 12 11.24 50.52 13.63
C ALA A 12 10.73 50.21 12.20
N LEU A 13 11.35 50.73 11.16
CA LEU A 13 11.02 50.45 9.77
C LEU A 13 11.37 48.99 9.37
N LEU A 14 12.45 48.46 9.93
CA LEU A 14 12.87 47.04 9.73
C LEU A 14 11.96 46.04 10.44
N SER A 15 11.25 46.40 11.50
CA SER A 15 10.33 45.55 12.22
C SER A 15 8.96 45.37 11.56
N VAL A 16 8.58 46.22 10.62
CA VAL A 16 7.28 46.14 9.91
C VAL A 16 7.27 45.05 8.81
N GLY A 17 8.43 44.44 8.48
CA GLY A 17 8.59 43.58 7.31
C GLY A 17 8.21 42.10 7.49
N LYS A 18 7.66 41.66 8.64
CA LYS A 18 7.33 40.22 8.88
C LYS A 18 5.89 39.96 9.25
N ALA A 19 4.95 40.63 8.64
CA ALA A 19 3.62 40.04 8.51
C ALA A 19 3.70 39.05 7.34
N ALA A 20 4.28 37.87 7.59
CA ALA A 20 4.12 36.72 6.70
C ALA A 20 2.62 36.43 6.68
N ALA A 21 1.94 36.96 5.70
CA ALA A 21 0.57 36.59 5.41
C ALA A 21 0.56 35.07 5.30
N GLN A 22 -0.09 34.41 6.23
CA GLN A 22 -0.33 32.98 6.20
C GLN A 22 -1.24 32.74 5.00
N SER A 23 -0.62 32.57 3.84
CA SER A 23 -1.33 32.49 2.58
C SER A 23 -1.98 31.09 2.49
N VAL A 24 -3.30 31.10 2.23
CA VAL A 24 -4.00 29.91 1.79
C VAL A 24 -3.40 29.46 0.46
N THR A 25 -2.99 28.20 0.38
CA THR A 25 -2.44 27.62 -0.84
C THR A 25 -3.34 26.48 -1.28
N VAL A 26 -3.77 26.51 -2.55
CA VAL A 26 -4.58 25.46 -3.18
C VAL A 26 -3.77 24.85 -4.31
N GLU A 27 -3.57 23.53 -4.24
CA GLU A 27 -2.83 22.78 -5.23
C GLU A 27 -3.64 21.58 -5.69
N ALA A 28 -3.69 21.36 -7.01
CA ALA A 28 -4.25 20.15 -7.59
C ALA A 28 -3.13 19.30 -8.17
N LYS A 29 -3.18 17.99 -7.92
CA LYS A 29 -2.25 16.99 -8.43
C LYS A 29 -3.03 15.84 -9.05
N ILE A 30 -2.45 15.20 -10.02
CA ILE A 30 -2.94 13.96 -10.61
C ILE A 30 -1.83 12.92 -10.54
N ASP A 31 -2.18 11.70 -10.22
CA ASP A 31 -1.22 10.60 -10.09
C ASP A 31 -0.67 10.15 -11.44
N SER A 32 -1.49 10.22 -12.49
CA SER A 32 -1.10 9.84 -13.84
C SER A 32 -1.59 10.87 -14.86
N LEU A 33 -0.68 11.40 -15.65
CA LEU A 33 -1.02 12.33 -16.75
C LEU A 33 -1.57 11.62 -17.99
N GLN A 34 -1.44 10.29 -18.03
CA GLN A 34 -1.80 9.45 -19.17
C GLN A 34 -2.45 8.17 -18.67
N ILE A 35 -3.62 7.88 -19.18
CA ILE A 35 -4.38 6.66 -18.86
C ILE A 35 -4.92 6.01 -20.14
N LEU A 36 -5.23 4.73 -20.07
CA LEU A 36 -6.00 4.05 -21.08
C LEU A 36 -7.50 4.31 -20.92
N ILE A 37 -8.27 4.10 -21.97
CA ILE A 37 -9.74 4.18 -21.91
C ILE A 37 -10.24 3.23 -20.83
N GLY A 38 -11.06 3.75 -19.89
CA GLY A 38 -11.63 3.01 -18.78
C GLY A 38 -10.69 2.78 -17.61
N GLU A 39 -9.42 3.23 -17.70
CA GLU A 39 -8.50 3.23 -16.56
C GLU A 39 -8.82 4.38 -15.60
N GLN A 40 -8.49 4.19 -14.34
CA GLN A 40 -8.76 5.19 -13.31
C GLN A 40 -7.52 6.01 -13.01
N ALA A 41 -7.71 7.31 -12.77
CA ALA A 41 -6.71 8.22 -12.25
C ALA A 41 -7.21 8.90 -10.99
N LYS A 42 -6.29 9.28 -10.07
CA LYS A 42 -6.62 10.00 -8.85
C LYS A 42 -6.23 11.46 -8.96
N VAL A 43 -7.20 12.33 -8.79
CA VAL A 43 -6.98 13.77 -8.69
C VAL A 43 -7.06 14.16 -7.22
N GLN A 44 -5.99 14.73 -6.69
CA GLN A 44 -5.88 15.21 -5.33
C GLN A 44 -5.94 16.73 -5.32
N LEU A 45 -6.91 17.28 -4.61
CA LEU A 45 -7.04 18.71 -4.37
C LEU A 45 -6.62 19.01 -2.94
N GLN A 46 -5.47 19.65 -2.76
CA GLN A 46 -4.85 19.94 -1.49
C GLN A 46 -5.03 21.41 -1.13
N VAL A 47 -5.42 21.67 0.10
CA VAL A 47 -5.58 23.02 0.63
C VAL A 47 -4.78 23.15 1.92
N ALA A 48 -3.76 24.01 1.91
CA ALA A 48 -3.00 24.36 3.10
C ALA A 48 -3.46 25.73 3.60
N MET A 49 -3.95 25.76 4.84
CA MET A 49 -4.54 26.96 5.45
C MET A 49 -4.26 27.01 6.96
N ASP A 50 -4.70 28.08 7.63
CA ASP A 50 -4.67 28.16 9.10
C ASP A 50 -5.66 27.16 9.71
N ALA A 51 -5.31 26.57 10.86
CA ALA A 51 -6.15 25.58 11.53
C ALA A 51 -7.52 26.12 12.01
N LYS A 52 -7.68 27.44 12.08
CA LYS A 52 -8.94 28.09 12.47
C LYS A 52 -9.88 28.34 11.29
N GLN A 53 -9.37 28.24 10.08
CA GLN A 53 -10.15 28.49 8.86
C GLN A 53 -10.97 27.27 8.44
N ARG A 54 -12.01 27.52 7.65
CA ARG A 54 -12.88 26.46 7.11
C ARG A 54 -12.79 26.44 5.59
N ALA A 55 -12.46 25.27 5.03
CA ALA A 55 -12.48 25.04 3.59
C ALA A 55 -13.78 24.33 3.16
N ILE A 56 -14.32 24.76 2.03
CA ILE A 56 -15.42 24.13 1.33
C ILE A 56 -14.91 23.72 -0.05
N PHE A 57 -14.89 22.42 -0.28
CA PHE A 57 -14.48 21.83 -1.56
C PHE A 57 -15.63 21.86 -2.57
N PRO A 58 -15.34 21.92 -3.87
CA PRO A 58 -16.37 21.84 -4.89
C PRO A 58 -17.06 20.46 -4.84
N ALA A 59 -18.37 20.45 -4.86
CA ALA A 59 -19.16 19.25 -4.98
C ALA A 59 -19.36 18.94 -6.47
N TYR A 60 -18.67 17.93 -6.97
CA TYR A 60 -18.90 17.34 -8.29
C TYR A 60 -19.81 16.12 -8.13
N THR A 61 -20.83 16.00 -8.97
CA THR A 61 -21.79 14.90 -8.86
C THR A 61 -21.33 13.69 -9.70
N ASP A 62 -21.20 13.87 -11.01
CA ASP A 62 -20.93 12.77 -11.93
C ASP A 62 -19.71 13.03 -12.82
N THR A 63 -19.45 14.27 -13.15
CA THR A 63 -18.40 14.65 -14.10
C THR A 63 -17.53 15.79 -13.58
N LEU A 64 -16.23 15.71 -13.81
CA LEU A 64 -15.31 16.80 -13.54
C LEU A 64 -15.32 17.83 -14.70
N VAL A 65 -15.22 17.33 -15.91
CA VAL A 65 -15.41 18.03 -17.19
C VAL A 65 -16.08 17.08 -18.18
N ARG A 66 -16.59 17.63 -19.27
CA ARG A 66 -17.20 16.80 -20.31
C ARG A 66 -16.23 15.73 -20.80
N GLY A 67 -16.61 14.46 -20.69
CA GLY A 67 -15.80 13.29 -21.09
C GLY A 67 -14.86 12.75 -19.99
N VAL A 68 -14.84 13.38 -18.80
CA VAL A 68 -14.14 12.84 -17.63
C VAL A 68 -15.13 12.66 -16.49
N GLU A 69 -15.41 11.41 -16.17
CA GLU A 69 -16.38 11.00 -15.17
C GLU A 69 -15.70 10.81 -13.80
N ILE A 70 -16.44 11.09 -12.74
CA ILE A 70 -16.03 10.84 -11.36
C ILE A 70 -16.68 9.54 -10.91
N ILE A 71 -15.85 8.55 -10.60
CA ILE A 71 -16.29 7.26 -10.08
C ILE A 71 -16.59 7.35 -8.60
N GLU A 72 -15.69 8.02 -7.87
CA GLU A 72 -15.77 8.11 -6.42
C GLU A 72 -15.15 9.42 -5.92
N THR A 73 -15.79 9.99 -4.90
CA THR A 73 -15.25 11.11 -4.12
C THR A 73 -14.88 10.58 -2.74
N VAL A 74 -13.59 10.47 -2.47
CA VAL A 74 -13.09 9.98 -1.18
C VAL A 74 -13.32 11.03 -0.10
N LYS A 75 -13.55 10.61 1.15
CA LYS A 75 -13.69 11.55 2.28
C LYS A 75 -12.40 12.37 2.45
N PRO A 76 -12.52 13.70 2.73
CA PRO A 76 -11.35 14.54 2.94
C PRO A 76 -10.49 14.04 4.09
N ASP A 77 -9.19 13.94 3.85
CA ASP A 77 -8.20 13.72 4.90
C ASP A 77 -7.65 15.05 5.40
N THR A 78 -7.49 15.16 6.72
CA THR A 78 -7.03 16.39 7.37
C THR A 78 -5.79 16.11 8.20
N GLN A 79 -4.69 16.77 7.86
CA GLN A 79 -3.42 16.69 8.55
C GLN A 79 -3.06 18.03 9.20
N PHE A 80 -2.65 18.02 10.46
CA PHE A 80 -2.19 19.21 11.16
C PHE A 80 -0.68 19.36 11.03
N LEU A 81 -0.26 20.59 10.69
CA LEU A 81 1.13 20.98 10.51
C LEU A 81 1.51 22.05 11.54
N ASN A 82 2.81 22.17 11.84
CA ASN A 82 3.37 23.21 12.71
C ASN A 82 2.61 23.35 14.05
N ASP A 83 2.67 22.35 14.89
CA ASP A 83 2.04 22.34 16.23
C ASP A 83 0.55 22.74 16.21
N ARG A 84 -0.18 22.27 15.21
CA ARG A 84 -1.60 22.55 14.97
C ARG A 84 -1.91 24.03 14.62
N GLN A 85 -0.96 24.79 14.17
CA GLN A 85 -1.20 26.16 13.69
C GLN A 85 -1.72 26.16 12.26
N ARG A 86 -1.32 25.20 11.45
CA ARG A 86 -1.79 25.01 10.07
C ARG A 86 -2.39 23.64 9.88
N MET A 87 -3.28 23.54 8.91
CA MET A 87 -3.83 22.27 8.46
C MET A 87 -3.73 22.14 6.94
N LEU A 88 -3.51 20.90 6.51
CA LEU A 88 -3.57 20.46 5.13
C LEU A 88 -4.78 19.54 4.99
N ILE A 89 -5.73 19.93 4.14
CA ILE A 89 -6.87 19.09 3.80
C ILE A 89 -6.66 18.58 2.39
N THR A 90 -6.76 17.28 2.20
CA THR A 90 -6.64 16.61 0.91
C THR A 90 -7.98 15.98 0.55
N GLN A 91 -8.58 16.43 -0.55
CA GLN A 91 -9.75 15.83 -1.16
C GLN A 91 -9.32 15.03 -2.39
N GLU A 92 -9.71 13.75 -2.46
CA GLU A 92 -9.40 12.90 -3.60
C GLU A 92 -10.65 12.63 -4.44
N TYR A 93 -10.48 12.66 -5.75
CA TYR A 93 -11.47 12.27 -6.74
C TYR A 93 -10.88 11.18 -7.62
N ILE A 94 -11.58 10.05 -7.72
CA ILE A 94 -11.24 8.97 -8.66
C ILE A 94 -11.99 9.24 -9.94
N ILE A 95 -11.24 9.46 -11.01
CA ILE A 95 -11.78 9.83 -12.32
C ILE A 95 -11.47 8.76 -13.37
N THR A 96 -12.29 8.69 -14.40
CA THR A 96 -12.08 7.86 -15.59
C THR A 96 -12.55 8.59 -16.84
N SER A 97 -12.18 8.07 -18.00
CA SER A 97 -12.72 8.51 -19.28
C SER A 97 -12.84 7.34 -20.24
N PHE A 98 -13.92 7.33 -21.03
CA PHE A 98 -14.19 6.33 -22.03
C PHE A 98 -13.90 6.80 -23.46
N ASP A 99 -13.46 8.04 -23.63
CA ASP A 99 -13.10 8.61 -24.91
C ASP A 99 -11.60 8.92 -24.98
N SER A 100 -10.96 8.54 -26.10
CA SER A 100 -9.55 8.86 -26.34
C SER A 100 -9.40 10.30 -26.76
N ALA A 101 -8.94 11.14 -25.82
CA ALA A 101 -8.76 12.57 -26.04
C ALA A 101 -7.70 13.16 -25.08
N LEU A 102 -7.35 14.41 -25.33
CA LEU A 102 -6.60 15.23 -24.39
C LEU A 102 -7.59 16.17 -23.66
N TYR A 103 -7.76 15.93 -22.37
CA TYR A 103 -8.65 16.72 -21.53
C TYR A 103 -7.90 17.80 -20.79
N TYR A 104 -8.45 19.00 -20.83
CA TYR A 104 -8.05 20.10 -19.98
C TYR A 104 -8.92 20.13 -18.75
N LEU A 105 -8.32 19.95 -17.58
CA LEU A 105 -8.98 20.05 -16.29
C LEU A 105 -8.81 21.48 -15.77
N PRO A 106 -9.88 22.27 -15.71
CA PRO A 106 -9.79 23.66 -15.32
C PRO A 106 -9.37 23.82 -13.86
N PRO A 107 -8.87 25.00 -13.47
CA PRO A 107 -8.57 25.29 -12.07
C PRO A 107 -9.77 25.03 -11.17
N MET A 108 -9.60 24.16 -10.16
CA MET A 108 -10.65 23.79 -9.22
C MET A 108 -10.79 24.86 -8.14
N PRO A 109 -12.01 25.43 -7.93
CA PRO A 109 -12.24 26.43 -6.92
C PRO A 109 -12.40 25.79 -5.55
N VAL A 110 -11.76 26.35 -4.52
CA VAL A 110 -12.00 26.01 -3.12
C VAL A 110 -12.33 27.29 -2.38
N THR A 111 -13.37 27.30 -1.59
CA THR A 111 -13.76 28.46 -0.78
C THR A 111 -13.17 28.29 0.63
N VAL A 112 -12.38 29.28 1.06
CA VAL A 112 -11.83 29.34 2.42
C VAL A 112 -12.24 30.67 3.04
N ASP A 113 -13.01 30.64 4.14
CA ASP A 113 -13.56 31.82 4.82
C ASP A 113 -14.18 32.84 3.85
N ASP A 114 -15.11 32.37 3.01
CA ASP A 114 -15.85 33.15 1.99
C ASP A 114 -14.98 33.70 0.83
N LYS A 115 -13.70 33.37 0.76
CA LYS A 115 -12.82 33.71 -0.36
C LYS A 115 -12.56 32.50 -1.24
N VAL A 116 -12.69 32.68 -2.54
CA VAL A 116 -12.47 31.60 -3.53
C VAL A 116 -11.01 31.60 -3.95
N TYR A 117 -10.35 30.48 -3.73
CA TYR A 117 -9.00 30.18 -4.21
C TYR A 117 -9.09 29.13 -5.32
N LYS A 118 -8.22 29.20 -6.30
CA LYS A 118 -8.21 28.27 -7.43
C LYS A 118 -6.89 27.51 -7.48
N SER A 119 -6.97 26.24 -7.79
CA SER A 119 -5.78 25.42 -8.07
C SER A 119 -5.15 25.80 -9.42
N LYS A 120 -4.03 25.18 -9.74
CA LYS A 120 -3.52 25.14 -11.12
C LYS A 120 -4.38 24.22 -11.97
N ALA A 121 -4.43 24.49 -13.27
CA ALA A 121 -5.03 23.61 -14.24
C ALA A 121 -4.20 22.33 -14.40
N LEU A 122 -4.85 21.24 -14.73
CA LEU A 122 -4.22 19.96 -15.04
C LEU A 122 -4.57 19.53 -16.47
N ALA A 123 -3.86 18.53 -16.98
CA ALA A 123 -4.16 17.90 -18.26
C ALA A 123 -4.15 16.39 -18.06
N LEU A 124 -5.10 15.70 -18.71
CA LEU A 124 -5.20 14.25 -18.73
C LEU A 124 -5.27 13.80 -20.17
N LYS A 125 -4.34 12.94 -20.59
CA LYS A 125 -4.38 12.32 -21.90
C LYS A 125 -4.88 10.88 -21.79
N VAL A 126 -5.93 10.60 -22.55
CA VAL A 126 -6.54 9.26 -22.60
C VAL A 126 -6.21 8.62 -23.94
N TYR A 127 -5.67 7.40 -23.90
CA TYR A 127 -5.30 6.64 -25.07
C TYR A 127 -6.24 5.46 -25.27
N SER A 128 -6.54 5.17 -26.53
CA SER A 128 -7.12 3.90 -26.90
C SER A 128 -6.05 2.81 -26.93
N MET A 129 -6.43 1.60 -26.59
CA MET A 129 -5.55 0.46 -26.78
C MET A 129 -5.28 0.27 -28.29
N PRO A 130 -4.01 0.12 -28.70
CA PRO A 130 -3.71 -0.14 -30.10
C PRO A 130 -4.31 -1.49 -30.50
N VAL A 131 -5.21 -1.47 -31.47
CA VAL A 131 -5.82 -2.68 -32.05
C VAL A 131 -5.18 -2.89 -33.42
N ASP A 132 -4.72 -4.11 -33.69
CA ASP A 132 -4.26 -4.49 -35.02
C ASP A 132 -5.47 -4.65 -35.95
N THR A 133 -5.69 -3.63 -36.77
CA THR A 133 -6.78 -3.63 -37.79
C THR A 133 -6.36 -4.30 -39.07
N LEU A 134 -5.06 -4.60 -39.24
CA LEU A 134 -4.56 -5.24 -40.50
C LEU A 134 -4.78 -6.74 -40.49
N HIS A 135 -4.87 -7.35 -39.32
CA HIS A 135 -5.08 -8.79 -39.17
C HIS A 135 -6.30 -9.06 -38.25
N PRO A 136 -7.52 -8.77 -38.70
CA PRO A 136 -8.72 -8.86 -37.85
C PRO A 136 -9.05 -10.31 -37.44
N ASP A 137 -8.49 -11.31 -38.15
CA ASP A 137 -8.70 -12.74 -37.87
C ASP A 137 -7.68 -13.30 -36.83
N GLN A 138 -6.67 -12.54 -36.47
CA GLN A 138 -5.71 -12.95 -35.45
C GLN A 138 -6.21 -12.60 -34.06
N PHE A 139 -6.92 -13.53 -33.45
CA PHE A 139 -7.25 -13.42 -32.04
C PHE A 139 -6.08 -13.84 -31.19
N PHE A 140 -5.73 -13.05 -30.20
CA PHE A 140 -4.82 -13.50 -29.15
C PHE A 140 -5.43 -14.72 -28.50
N GLY A 141 -4.66 -15.80 -28.37
CA GLY A 141 -5.09 -17.01 -27.64
C GLY A 141 -5.45 -16.71 -26.20
N GLN A 142 -6.06 -17.69 -25.56
CA GLN A 142 -6.39 -17.57 -24.14
C GLN A 142 -5.16 -17.15 -23.34
N LYS A 143 -5.32 -16.16 -22.47
CA LYS A 143 -4.25 -15.76 -21.56
C LYS A 143 -3.83 -16.97 -20.73
N PRO A 144 -2.53 -17.30 -20.67
CA PRO A 144 -2.07 -18.40 -19.84
C PRO A 144 -2.45 -18.14 -18.38
N VAL A 145 -2.84 -19.22 -17.70
CA VAL A 145 -3.07 -19.15 -16.26
C VAL A 145 -1.79 -18.67 -15.58
N MET A 146 -1.90 -17.68 -14.75
CA MET A 146 -0.77 -17.15 -13.98
C MET A 146 -0.18 -18.28 -13.14
N LYS A 147 1.07 -18.65 -13.40
CA LYS A 147 1.77 -19.64 -12.59
C LYS A 147 2.06 -18.99 -11.23
N ALA A 148 1.58 -19.59 -10.17
CA ALA A 148 1.93 -19.14 -8.83
C ALA A 148 3.46 -19.19 -8.66
N PRO A 149 4.07 -18.16 -8.07
CA PRO A 149 5.50 -18.21 -7.77
C PRO A 149 5.78 -19.37 -6.82
N PHE A 150 6.94 -20.01 -7.00
CA PHE A 150 7.37 -21.09 -6.12
C PHE A 150 7.59 -20.51 -4.71
N ALA A 151 6.82 -21.01 -3.74
CA ALA A 151 6.97 -20.67 -2.32
C ALA A 151 7.48 -21.88 -1.54
N TRP A 152 8.55 -21.72 -0.77
CA TRP A 152 9.09 -22.79 0.08
C TRP A 152 8.10 -23.22 1.17
N GLU A 153 7.24 -22.30 1.57
CA GLU A 153 6.22 -22.54 2.60
C GLU A 153 5.25 -23.65 2.21
N ASP A 154 4.93 -23.77 0.92
CA ASP A 154 4.04 -24.81 0.41
C ASP A 154 4.64 -26.22 0.54
N TRP A 155 5.96 -26.32 0.63
CA TRP A 155 6.70 -27.58 0.70
C TRP A 155 7.02 -28.04 2.12
N TYR A 156 6.94 -27.15 3.12
CA TYR A 156 7.29 -27.49 4.50
C TYR A 156 6.47 -28.67 5.02
N GLY A 157 5.18 -28.73 4.71
CA GLY A 157 4.30 -29.84 5.09
C GLY A 157 4.74 -31.17 4.48
N LEU A 158 5.05 -31.18 3.18
CA LEU A 158 5.53 -32.37 2.48
C LEU A 158 6.90 -32.84 2.99
N ILE A 159 7.81 -31.90 3.22
CA ILE A 159 9.14 -32.20 3.76
C ILE A 159 9.01 -32.79 5.17
N ALA A 160 8.21 -32.19 6.05
CA ALA A 160 7.98 -32.68 7.40
C ALA A 160 7.35 -34.08 7.39
N CYS A 161 6.35 -34.32 6.54
CA CYS A 161 5.73 -35.63 6.37
C CYS A 161 6.75 -36.69 5.89
N SER A 162 7.64 -36.31 4.96
CA SER A 162 8.65 -37.25 4.44
C SER A 162 9.68 -37.63 5.52
N PHE A 163 10.12 -36.67 6.34
CA PHE A 163 11.01 -36.92 7.47
C PHE A 163 10.37 -37.84 8.55
N LEU A 164 9.06 -37.78 8.68
CA LEU A 164 8.34 -38.68 9.60
C LEU A 164 8.06 -40.05 8.99
N ALA A 165 7.69 -40.08 7.71
CA ALA A 165 7.31 -41.31 7.01
C ALA A 165 8.47 -42.28 6.77
N LEU A 166 9.66 -41.75 6.40
CA LEU A 166 10.85 -42.57 6.13
C LEU A 166 11.31 -43.39 7.32
N PRO A 167 11.50 -42.82 8.53
CA PRO A 167 11.88 -43.62 9.69
C PRO A 167 10.77 -44.59 10.13
N LEU A 168 9.49 -44.22 9.97
CA LEU A 168 8.36 -45.08 10.27
C LEU A 168 8.34 -46.31 9.34
N LEU A 169 8.57 -46.11 8.05
CA LEU A 169 8.70 -47.17 7.05
C LEU A 169 9.91 -48.06 7.36
N GLY A 170 11.05 -47.47 7.72
CA GLY A 170 12.23 -48.21 8.14
C GLY A 170 11.99 -49.07 9.38
N LEU A 171 11.28 -48.53 10.35
CA LEU A 171 10.87 -49.29 11.56
C LEU A 171 9.96 -50.45 11.20
N LEU A 172 8.98 -50.22 10.32
CA LEU A 172 8.03 -51.21 9.86
C LEU A 172 8.75 -52.37 9.13
N ILE A 173 9.65 -52.06 8.22
CA ILE A 173 10.48 -53.03 7.50
C ILE A 173 11.36 -53.81 8.50
N TYR A 174 11.99 -53.11 9.45
CA TYR A 174 12.79 -53.76 10.51
C TYR A 174 11.95 -54.75 11.34
N LEU A 175 10.75 -54.36 11.73
CA LEU A 175 9.83 -55.23 12.49
C LEU A 175 9.41 -56.47 11.67
N ILE A 176 9.07 -56.28 10.38
CA ILE A 176 8.69 -57.37 9.48
C ILE A 176 9.83 -58.40 9.36
N ILE A 177 11.06 -57.93 9.09
CA ILE A 177 12.24 -58.79 8.97
C ILE A 177 12.47 -59.54 10.29
N ARG A 178 12.35 -58.86 11.42
CA ARG A 178 12.61 -59.41 12.73
C ARG A 178 11.58 -60.48 13.15
N ILE A 179 10.31 -60.25 12.79
CA ILE A 179 9.22 -61.26 13.00
C ILE A 179 9.46 -62.47 12.09
N ARG A 180 9.84 -62.24 10.84
CA ARG A 180 10.13 -63.31 9.87
C ARG A 180 11.31 -64.18 10.33
N ASP A 181 12.34 -63.57 10.94
CA ASP A 181 13.51 -64.27 11.45
C ASP A 181 13.30 -64.90 12.85
N ASN A 182 12.07 -64.87 13.41
CA ASN A 182 11.73 -65.34 14.76
C ASN A 182 12.64 -64.82 15.88
N LYS A 183 13.19 -63.59 15.71
CA LYS A 183 14.05 -62.95 16.71
C LYS A 183 13.20 -62.16 17.72
N PRO A 184 13.47 -62.28 19.04
CA PRO A 184 12.70 -61.55 20.03
C PRO A 184 12.82 -60.02 19.83
N ILE A 185 11.70 -59.31 19.86
CA ILE A 185 11.63 -57.82 19.64
C ILE A 185 12.32 -57.07 20.78
N ILE A 186 12.25 -57.62 21.99
CA ILE A 186 12.90 -57.07 23.19
C ILE A 186 13.93 -58.08 23.65
N ARG A 187 15.20 -57.72 23.79
CA ARG A 187 16.22 -58.56 24.44
C ARG A 187 15.85 -58.67 25.92
N LYS A 188 15.47 -59.87 26.37
CA LYS A 188 15.35 -60.12 27.79
C LYS A 188 16.73 -59.96 28.41
N ILE A 189 16.89 -59.01 29.31
CA ILE A 189 18.09 -58.87 30.13
C ILE A 189 18.16 -60.14 30.96
N LYS A 190 19.22 -60.95 30.74
CA LYS A 190 19.49 -62.12 31.59
C LYS A 190 19.85 -61.55 32.96
N VAL A 191 18.91 -61.55 33.87
CA VAL A 191 19.21 -61.29 35.27
C VAL A 191 19.89 -62.51 35.79
N GLU A 192 21.18 -62.40 36.09
CA GLU A 192 21.90 -63.49 36.76
C GLU A 192 21.21 -63.75 38.12
N PRO A 193 20.85 -65.01 38.42
CA PRO A 193 20.23 -65.30 39.71
C PRO A 193 21.21 -64.90 40.79
N LYS A 194 20.82 -63.97 41.63
CA LYS A 194 21.58 -63.69 42.88
C LYS A 194 21.75 -64.96 43.65
N LEU A 195 22.98 -65.32 43.92
CA LEU A 195 23.33 -66.43 44.79
C LEU A 195 22.53 -66.35 46.09
N PRO A 196 21.95 -67.46 46.56
CA PRO A 196 21.23 -67.48 47.83
C PRO A 196 22.15 -66.98 48.96
N PRO A 197 21.63 -66.25 49.96
CA PRO A 197 22.42 -65.58 50.98
C PRO A 197 23.42 -66.48 51.73
N HIS A 198 23.10 -67.80 51.88
CA HIS A 198 23.95 -68.78 52.54
C HIS A 198 25.23 -69.17 51.77
N GLN A 199 25.22 -68.98 50.42
CA GLN A 199 26.40 -69.29 49.62
C GLN A 199 27.28 -67.99 49.40
N ALA A 200 26.72 -66.81 49.64
CA ALA A 200 27.49 -65.56 49.60
C ALA A 200 28.32 -65.34 50.88
N ALA A 201 27.96 -66.01 51.97
CA ALA A 201 28.66 -65.90 53.27
C ALA A 201 29.82 -66.89 53.46
N MET A 202 30.05 -67.80 52.47
CA MET A 202 31.11 -68.78 52.53
C MET A 202 32.26 -68.55 51.56
N LYS A 203 32.36 -67.30 50.98
CA LYS A 203 33.47 -66.89 50.14
C LYS A 203 34.28 -65.82 50.83
#